data_0802af8433a8f4293be19118a56b433c
#
_entry.id   0802af8433a8f4293be19118a56b433c
#
_cell.length_a   1.000
_cell.length_b   1.000
_cell.length_c   1.000
_cell.angle_alpha   90.00
_cell.angle_beta   90.00
_cell.angle_gamma   90.00
#
_symmetry.space_group_name_H-M   'P 1'
#
loop_
_entity.id
_entity.type
_entity.pdbx_description
1 polymer ?
#
loop_
_entity_poly.entity_id
_entity_poly.type
_entity_poly.pdbx_seq_one_letter_code
_entity_poly.pdbx_strand_id
1 'polypeptide(L)'
;MAAPPLQSRSRLLLLAAITSILAAATDLLDLAAAQPPIALPHCRDKCGNTSIPFPFGIGRGCFLSDPFEINCDDSTTPPRAFLSSDSYQTMVESSYSNSGAPFQFNETAISHFPVELIDISVAKNEVRAYAAVSSYCIKSPTEQVFKVHHTVVGPNKFIYPLALSKRNSLIGVGMNVKAMLVSESALTSPDPDLQVVSPSCSSVAEIGGFYSPTNGSCAGYGCCQVLFAAKEDTLGDFRVSLNPAYNGTQLGWEEAPCSYGMVVESSWYNFSTPDLFGYEVLSKKLQRGVPFVIDFSVLADGAAIRPGFGFGTFDFWSGSCPAEGQRAPPRYACSSSNSYCANTSNTDGYTYVCKCRKYYEGNPYVTNGCQDIHECKKPDLYPCYGDCKNRLGGYDCPCKRGMKGDGKAGTCKQIFPLIARVIVGAIGSIILLVILFLVILQKEKRKTRDFYQKNGGPVLEKAKIIKLFKKEELNPILKSSNFIEKGGFGEVYKGFLNNELVAVKKPISGSVLEIAGPVHACWGPWGEIKT
;
A
#
# COMPACT_ATOMS: atom_id res chain seq x y z
N MET A 1 -1.22 41.19 -40.67
CA MET A 1 -0.99 40.09 -39.70
C MET A 1 0.07 39.19 -40.30
N ALA A 2 1.29 39.27 -39.82
CA ALA A 2 2.44 38.50 -40.34
C ALA A 2 2.51 37.15 -39.65
N ALA A 3 2.58 36.06 -40.41
CA ALA A 3 2.77 34.71 -39.91
C ALA A 3 4.18 34.56 -39.30
N PRO A 4 4.35 33.84 -38.17
CA PRO A 4 5.67 33.65 -37.59
C PRO A 4 6.54 32.77 -38.48
N PRO A 5 7.87 32.98 -38.48
CA PRO A 5 8.79 32.34 -39.42
C PRO A 5 8.89 30.82 -39.17
N LEU A 6 8.88 30.03 -40.24
CA LEU A 6 8.94 28.55 -40.26
C LEU A 6 10.08 27.94 -39.40
N GLN A 7 11.16 28.66 -39.15
CA GLN A 7 12.31 28.22 -38.34
C GLN A 7 12.00 28.00 -36.85
N SER A 8 10.98 28.66 -36.29
CA SER A 8 10.55 28.49 -34.89
C SER A 8 9.81 27.16 -34.66
N ARG A 9 9.01 26.72 -35.63
CA ARG A 9 8.25 25.44 -35.52
C ARG A 9 9.16 24.21 -35.57
N SER A 10 10.19 24.25 -36.42
CA SER A 10 11.15 23.13 -36.53
C SER A 10 11.98 22.95 -35.26
N ARG A 11 12.37 24.02 -34.57
CA ARG A 11 13.11 23.94 -33.29
C ARG A 11 12.23 23.43 -32.16
N LEU A 12 10.95 23.81 -32.11
CA LEU A 12 9.99 23.28 -31.09
C LEU A 12 9.69 21.78 -31.30
N LEU A 13 9.55 21.34 -32.54
CA LEU A 13 9.36 19.92 -32.87
C LEU A 13 10.61 19.08 -32.55
N LEU A 14 11.81 19.64 -32.80
CA LEU A 14 13.06 18.95 -32.44
C LEU A 14 13.24 18.84 -30.94
N LEU A 15 12.93 19.88 -30.17
CA LEU A 15 12.96 19.86 -28.69
C LEU A 15 11.93 18.86 -28.12
N ALA A 16 10.73 18.82 -28.66
CA ALA A 16 9.70 17.85 -28.25
C ALA A 16 10.11 16.39 -28.57
N ALA A 17 10.76 16.17 -29.72
CA ALA A 17 11.28 14.85 -30.07
C ALA A 17 12.46 14.43 -29.17
N ILE A 18 13.37 15.34 -28.85
CA ILE A 18 14.48 15.06 -27.92
C ILE A 18 13.97 14.76 -26.50
N THR A 19 12.98 15.51 -26.00
CA THR A 19 12.38 15.25 -24.68
C THR A 19 11.64 13.92 -24.64
N SER A 20 10.96 13.52 -25.72
CA SER A 20 10.30 12.22 -25.83
C SER A 20 11.30 11.06 -25.90
N ILE A 21 12.42 11.23 -26.60
CA ILE A 21 13.49 10.23 -26.67
C ILE A 21 14.21 10.11 -25.31
N LEU A 22 14.45 11.23 -24.62
CA LEU A 22 15.04 11.24 -23.28
C LEU A 22 14.09 10.58 -22.26
N ALA A 23 12.78 10.84 -22.32
CA ALA A 23 11.79 10.18 -21.46
C ALA A 23 11.71 8.67 -21.74
N ALA A 24 11.71 8.27 -23.02
CA ALA A 24 11.75 6.85 -23.39
C ALA A 24 13.07 6.17 -23.01
N ALA A 25 14.20 6.88 -23.02
CA ALA A 25 15.48 6.37 -22.57
C ALA A 25 15.55 6.23 -21.02
N THR A 26 14.91 7.11 -20.27
CA THR A 26 14.78 6.96 -18.81
C THR A 26 13.86 5.79 -18.43
N ASP A 27 12.76 5.57 -19.16
CA ASP A 27 11.88 4.42 -18.97
C ASP A 27 12.59 3.09 -19.33
N LEU A 28 13.46 3.10 -20.38
CA LEU A 28 14.29 1.95 -20.74
C LEU A 28 15.42 1.67 -19.73
N LEU A 29 15.98 2.69 -19.10
CA LEU A 29 16.97 2.55 -18.03
C LEU A 29 16.33 2.06 -16.72
N ASP A 30 15.09 2.45 -16.41
CA ASP A 30 14.33 1.89 -15.28
C ASP A 30 13.91 0.41 -15.53
N LEU A 31 13.69 0.03 -16.78
CA LEU A 31 13.42 -1.38 -17.15
C LEU A 31 14.68 -2.26 -17.09
N ALA A 32 15.86 -1.67 -17.17
CA ALA A 32 17.15 -2.36 -17.05
C ALA A 32 17.70 -2.39 -15.61
N ALA A 33 16.95 -1.93 -14.62
CA ALA A 33 17.27 -2.17 -13.23
C ALA A 33 17.20 -3.68 -13.00
N ALA A 34 18.35 -4.34 -12.94
CA ALA A 34 18.46 -5.77 -12.71
C ALA A 34 17.63 -6.13 -11.48
N GLN A 35 16.68 -7.06 -11.65
CA GLN A 35 15.90 -7.56 -10.52
C GLN A 35 16.86 -8.00 -9.42
N PRO A 36 16.56 -7.70 -8.14
CA PRO A 36 17.43 -8.10 -7.05
C PRO A 36 17.67 -9.61 -7.10
N PRO A 37 18.89 -10.09 -6.86
CA PRO A 37 19.20 -11.49 -6.93
C PRO A 37 18.36 -12.27 -5.91
N ILE A 38 17.64 -13.28 -6.36
CA ILE A 38 16.86 -14.17 -5.49
C ILE A 38 17.64 -15.44 -5.13
N ALA A 39 18.58 -15.86 -5.96
CA ALA A 39 19.43 -17.03 -5.80
C ALA A 39 20.92 -16.65 -5.72
N LEU A 40 21.77 -17.60 -5.36
CA LEU A 40 23.22 -17.41 -5.38
C LEU A 40 23.74 -17.27 -6.83
N PRO A 41 24.90 -16.61 -7.05
CA PRO A 41 25.50 -16.49 -8.37
C PRO A 41 25.70 -17.87 -9.01
N HIS A 42 25.38 -17.97 -10.31
CA HIS A 42 25.49 -19.22 -11.10
C HIS A 42 24.52 -20.35 -10.71
N CYS A 43 23.57 -20.10 -9.80
CA CYS A 43 22.56 -21.05 -9.42
C CYS A 43 21.25 -20.79 -10.19
N ARG A 44 20.54 -21.88 -10.50
CA ARG A 44 19.23 -21.82 -11.15
C ARG A 44 18.21 -21.22 -10.17
N ASP A 45 17.53 -20.17 -10.58
CA ASP A 45 16.57 -19.41 -9.78
C ASP A 45 15.11 -19.81 -10.02
N LYS A 46 14.84 -20.75 -10.95
CA LYS A 46 13.51 -21.22 -11.30
C LYS A 46 13.51 -22.71 -11.69
N CYS A 47 12.38 -23.37 -11.41
CA CYS A 47 12.02 -24.67 -11.94
C CYS A 47 10.61 -24.58 -12.54
N GLY A 48 10.51 -24.57 -13.86
CA GLY A 48 9.26 -24.27 -14.55
C GLY A 48 8.71 -22.89 -14.14
N ASN A 49 7.51 -22.88 -13.59
CA ASN A 49 6.86 -21.64 -13.11
C ASN A 49 7.20 -21.28 -11.66
N THR A 50 7.88 -22.17 -10.93
CA THR A 50 8.20 -21.97 -9.52
C THR A 50 9.55 -21.27 -9.37
N SER A 51 9.59 -20.12 -8.70
CA SER A 51 10.82 -19.44 -8.32
C SER A 51 11.48 -20.16 -7.14
N ILE A 52 12.81 -20.32 -7.22
CA ILE A 52 13.63 -21.01 -6.21
C ILE A 52 14.59 -20.00 -5.59
N PRO A 53 14.14 -19.23 -4.60
CA PRO A 53 14.98 -18.26 -3.91
C PRO A 53 15.89 -18.95 -2.88
N PHE A 54 17.13 -18.52 -2.76
CA PHE A 54 17.97 -18.89 -1.63
C PHE A 54 17.29 -18.50 -0.30
N PRO A 55 17.23 -19.31 0.77
CA PRO A 55 18.13 -20.45 1.08
C PRO A 55 17.85 -21.75 0.35
N PHE A 56 16.76 -21.86 -0.42
CA PHE A 56 16.51 -23.01 -1.29
C PHE A 56 17.36 -22.95 -2.56
N GLY A 57 17.62 -24.11 -3.17
CA GLY A 57 18.40 -24.16 -4.40
C GLY A 57 18.42 -25.53 -5.06
N ILE A 58 18.80 -25.53 -6.35
CA ILE A 58 18.91 -26.73 -7.19
C ILE A 58 20.40 -27.03 -7.41
N GLY A 59 20.82 -28.19 -6.96
CA GLY A 59 22.19 -28.66 -7.12
C GLY A 59 23.15 -28.19 -6.02
N ARG A 60 24.24 -28.93 -5.85
CA ARG A 60 25.24 -28.71 -4.78
C ARG A 60 25.81 -27.31 -4.80
N GLY A 61 25.87 -26.68 -3.64
CA GLY A 61 26.39 -25.32 -3.47
C GLY A 61 25.39 -24.21 -3.76
N CYS A 62 24.16 -24.55 -4.18
CA CYS A 62 23.11 -23.57 -4.47
C CYS A 62 22.06 -23.43 -3.35
N PHE A 63 22.10 -24.26 -2.34
CA PHE A 63 21.22 -24.22 -1.17
C PHE A 63 22.03 -24.09 0.12
N LEU A 64 21.39 -23.66 1.19
CA LEU A 64 22.04 -23.39 2.47
C LEU A 64 22.47 -24.68 3.20
N SER A 65 21.59 -25.69 3.23
CA SER A 65 21.80 -27.01 3.82
C SER A 65 20.79 -27.99 3.23
N ASP A 66 21.01 -29.29 3.44
CA ASP A 66 20.23 -30.38 2.81
C ASP A 66 18.70 -30.20 2.83
N PRO A 67 18.06 -29.74 3.92
CA PRO A 67 16.61 -29.52 3.92
C PRO A 67 16.10 -28.46 2.95
N PHE A 68 16.98 -27.61 2.42
CA PHE A 68 16.65 -26.59 1.43
C PHE A 68 16.97 -27.01 -0.03
N GLU A 69 17.40 -28.26 -0.23
CA GLU A 69 17.61 -28.77 -1.57
C GLU A 69 16.30 -28.98 -2.32
N ILE A 70 16.26 -28.51 -3.56
CA ILE A 70 15.12 -28.66 -4.48
C ILE A 70 15.54 -29.54 -5.65
N ASN A 71 14.72 -30.56 -5.91
CA ASN A 71 14.82 -31.39 -7.12
C ASN A 71 13.88 -30.84 -8.19
N CYS A 72 14.43 -30.51 -9.35
CA CYS A 72 13.67 -30.06 -10.50
C CYS A 72 13.51 -31.19 -11.50
N ASP A 73 12.27 -31.59 -11.74
CA ASP A 73 11.94 -32.59 -12.78
C ASP A 73 11.70 -31.88 -14.11
N ASP A 74 12.73 -31.90 -14.95
CA ASP A 74 12.71 -31.33 -16.29
C ASP A 74 12.06 -32.27 -17.33
N SER A 75 11.63 -33.48 -16.93
CA SER A 75 10.95 -34.42 -17.83
C SER A 75 9.50 -34.02 -18.14
N THR A 76 8.92 -33.14 -17.31
CA THR A 76 7.55 -32.63 -17.47
C THR A 76 7.54 -31.28 -18.16
N THR A 77 6.40 -30.91 -18.78
CA THR A 77 6.21 -29.62 -19.43
C THR A 77 4.95 -28.94 -18.86
N PRO A 78 5.07 -27.87 -18.03
CA PRO A 78 6.31 -27.25 -17.53
C PRO A 78 7.04 -28.13 -16.50
N PRO A 79 8.35 -27.92 -16.29
CA PRO A 79 9.12 -28.57 -15.22
C PRO A 79 8.48 -28.40 -13.85
N ARG A 80 8.63 -29.42 -12.99
CA ARG A 80 8.03 -29.45 -11.65
C ARG A 80 9.10 -29.45 -10.56
N ALA A 81 8.89 -28.67 -9.51
CA ALA A 81 9.81 -28.56 -8.39
C ALA A 81 9.34 -29.42 -7.22
N PHE A 82 10.28 -30.11 -6.58
CA PHE A 82 10.01 -30.97 -5.43
C PHE A 82 11.02 -30.68 -4.32
N LEU A 83 10.59 -30.80 -3.05
CA LEU A 83 11.55 -30.91 -1.94
C LEU A 83 12.39 -32.17 -2.13
N SER A 84 13.67 -32.12 -1.73
CA SER A 84 14.53 -33.29 -1.83
C SER A 84 13.93 -34.46 -1.07
N SER A 85 13.92 -35.65 -1.70
CA SER A 85 13.41 -36.89 -1.11
C SER A 85 14.17 -37.33 0.13
N ASP A 86 15.43 -36.89 0.27
CA ASP A 86 16.23 -37.14 1.46
C ASP A 86 15.80 -36.24 2.66
N SER A 87 15.09 -35.16 2.36
CA SER A 87 14.60 -34.21 3.34
C SER A 87 13.14 -34.38 3.68
N TYR A 88 12.28 -34.56 2.67
CA TYR A 88 10.83 -34.71 2.85
C TYR A 88 10.20 -35.64 1.85
N GLN A 89 9.39 -36.58 2.35
CA GLN A 89 8.63 -37.51 1.56
C GLN A 89 7.18 -37.58 2.01
N THR A 90 6.29 -37.78 1.06
CA THR A 90 4.94 -38.21 1.35
C THR A 90 4.93 -39.73 1.34
N MET A 91 4.60 -40.35 2.45
CA MET A 91 4.35 -41.78 2.57
C MET A 91 2.86 -42.02 2.51
N VAL A 92 2.42 -42.86 1.60
CA VAL A 92 1.02 -43.28 1.49
C VAL A 92 0.92 -44.76 1.86
N GLU A 93 0.26 -45.03 2.97
CA GLU A 93 -0.06 -46.37 3.44
C GLU A 93 -1.49 -46.72 3.00
N SER A 94 -1.61 -47.71 2.14
CA SER A 94 -2.89 -48.22 1.65
C SER A 94 -3.18 -49.58 2.29
N SER A 95 -4.30 -49.68 2.97
CA SER A 95 -4.74 -50.94 3.62
C SER A 95 -6.08 -51.38 3.05
N TYR A 96 -6.22 -52.68 2.84
CA TYR A 96 -7.38 -53.30 2.21
C TYR A 96 -7.92 -54.47 3.04
N SER A 97 -9.22 -54.62 3.15
CA SER A 97 -9.86 -55.71 3.88
C SER A 97 -10.95 -56.36 3.03
N ASN A 98 -10.88 -57.68 2.93
CA ASN A 98 -11.87 -58.54 2.25
C ASN A 98 -12.77 -59.32 3.23
N SER A 99 -12.56 -59.21 4.53
CA SER A 99 -13.13 -60.15 5.53
C SER A 99 -14.46 -59.71 6.11
N GLY A 100 -15.03 -58.58 5.70
CA GLY A 100 -16.24 -58.04 6.31
C GLY A 100 -16.10 -57.65 7.79
N ALA A 101 -14.93 -57.87 8.38
CA ALA A 101 -14.62 -57.46 9.73
C ALA A 101 -14.03 -56.02 9.65
N PRO A 102 -14.68 -55.01 10.26
CA PRO A 102 -14.15 -53.67 10.32
C PRO A 102 -12.78 -53.73 11.01
N PHE A 103 -11.76 -53.09 10.35
CA PHE A 103 -10.40 -52.93 10.89
C PHE A 103 -9.43 -54.11 10.78
N GLN A 104 -9.79 -55.24 10.16
CA GLN A 104 -8.82 -56.29 9.79
C GLN A 104 -8.39 -56.08 8.33
N PHE A 105 -7.19 -55.62 8.13
CA PHE A 105 -6.62 -55.38 6.80
C PHE A 105 -5.78 -56.58 6.40
N ASN A 106 -6.04 -57.13 5.21
CA ASN A 106 -5.35 -58.30 4.69
C ASN A 106 -4.04 -57.96 4.00
N GLU A 107 -3.98 -56.74 3.44
CA GLU A 107 -2.82 -56.25 2.72
C GLU A 107 -2.57 -54.78 3.06
N THR A 108 -1.28 -54.44 3.22
CA THR A 108 -0.84 -53.08 3.41
C THR A 108 0.27 -52.77 2.40
N ALA A 109 0.08 -51.76 1.56
CA ALA A 109 1.09 -51.29 0.61
C ALA A 109 1.53 -49.89 1.02
N ILE A 110 2.85 -49.69 1.02
CA ILE A 110 3.46 -48.37 1.33
C ILE A 110 4.10 -47.84 0.04
N SER A 111 3.78 -46.62 -0.29
CA SER A 111 4.37 -45.90 -1.43
C SER A 111 4.93 -44.55 -0.96
N HIS A 112 6.07 -44.18 -1.51
CA HIS A 112 6.75 -42.93 -1.21
C HIS A 112 6.71 -41.99 -2.42
N PHE A 113 6.39 -40.73 -2.18
CA PHE A 113 6.32 -39.70 -3.20
C PHE A 113 7.05 -38.43 -2.72
N PRO A 114 7.78 -37.75 -3.63
CA PRO A 114 8.36 -36.46 -3.28
C PRO A 114 7.27 -35.40 -3.08
N VAL A 115 7.53 -34.41 -2.22
CA VAL A 115 6.61 -33.29 -1.94
C VAL A 115 6.76 -32.24 -3.04
N GLU A 116 5.72 -32.04 -3.85
CA GLU A 116 5.71 -31.06 -4.94
C GLU A 116 5.47 -29.66 -4.42
N LEU A 117 6.29 -28.71 -4.89
CA LEU A 117 6.20 -27.30 -4.53
C LEU A 117 5.22 -26.53 -5.41
N ILE A 118 4.53 -25.57 -4.79
CA ILE A 118 3.71 -24.57 -5.47
C ILE A 118 4.50 -23.26 -5.58
N ASP A 119 4.95 -22.71 -4.44
CA ASP A 119 5.77 -21.51 -4.38
C ASP A 119 6.60 -21.45 -3.09
N ILE A 120 7.61 -20.55 -3.07
CA ILE A 120 8.45 -20.26 -1.93
C ILE A 120 8.46 -18.75 -1.68
N SER A 121 8.10 -18.32 -0.47
CA SER A 121 8.08 -16.94 -0.05
C SER A 121 9.10 -16.66 1.06
N VAL A 122 10.25 -16.11 0.71
CA VAL A 122 11.26 -15.71 1.72
C VAL A 122 10.81 -14.56 2.60
N ALA A 123 9.93 -13.70 2.11
CA ALA A 123 9.38 -12.58 2.88
C ALA A 123 8.47 -13.05 4.03
N LYS A 124 7.75 -14.15 3.82
CA LYS A 124 6.87 -14.77 4.81
C LYS A 124 7.55 -15.90 5.59
N ASN A 125 8.68 -16.40 5.10
CA ASN A 125 9.36 -17.62 5.54
C ASN A 125 8.47 -18.86 5.38
N GLU A 126 7.77 -18.96 4.26
CA GLU A 126 6.79 -19.98 3.96
C GLU A 126 7.10 -20.69 2.64
N VAL A 127 6.81 -21.98 2.60
CA VAL A 127 6.78 -22.83 1.40
C VAL A 127 5.36 -23.33 1.23
N ARG A 128 4.77 -23.18 0.07
CA ARG A 128 3.50 -23.82 -0.29
C ARG A 128 3.79 -25.06 -1.13
N ALA A 129 3.20 -26.16 -0.74
CA ALA A 129 3.40 -27.45 -1.40
C ALA A 129 2.08 -28.22 -1.50
N TYR A 130 2.07 -29.33 -2.22
CA TYR A 130 0.92 -30.23 -2.28
C TYR A 130 1.05 -31.38 -1.27
N ALA A 131 0.02 -31.55 -0.44
CA ALA A 131 -0.15 -32.73 0.41
C ALA A 131 -1.13 -33.72 -0.23
N ALA A 132 -0.89 -35.00 -0.04
CA ALA A 132 -1.87 -36.02 -0.39
C ALA A 132 -3.07 -36.00 0.58
N VAL A 133 -4.11 -36.67 0.25
CA VAL A 133 -5.36 -36.75 1.02
C VAL A 133 -5.54 -38.15 1.54
N SER A 134 -5.81 -38.27 2.85
CA SER A 134 -6.24 -39.54 3.44
C SER A 134 -7.69 -39.83 3.06
N SER A 135 -7.98 -41.07 2.73
CA SER A 135 -9.34 -41.50 2.41
C SER A 135 -9.71 -42.80 3.13
N TYR A 136 -10.98 -42.91 3.42
CA TYR A 136 -11.60 -44.11 3.99
C TYR A 136 -12.88 -44.36 3.21
N CYS A 137 -12.91 -45.47 2.45
CA CYS A 137 -14.04 -45.81 1.57
C CYS A 137 -14.58 -47.21 1.88
N ILE A 138 -15.90 -47.34 1.89
CA ILE A 138 -16.62 -48.60 2.01
C ILE A 138 -17.18 -48.93 0.61
N LYS A 139 -16.82 -50.10 0.04
CA LYS A 139 -17.34 -50.52 -1.26
C LYS A 139 -18.55 -51.41 -1.15
N SER A 140 -18.62 -52.23 -0.09
CA SER A 140 -19.78 -53.03 0.24
C SER A 140 -19.81 -53.35 1.76
N PRO A 141 -20.97 -53.67 2.35
CA PRO A 141 -21.06 -53.97 3.77
C PRO A 141 -20.27 -55.20 4.20
N THR A 142 -19.94 -56.07 3.24
CA THR A 142 -19.33 -57.40 3.51
C THR A 142 -17.91 -57.55 2.99
N GLU A 143 -17.45 -56.70 2.09
CA GLU A 143 -16.27 -57.09 1.31
C GLU A 143 -15.12 -56.12 1.22
N GLN A 144 -15.30 -54.79 1.40
CA GLN A 144 -14.18 -53.90 1.08
C GLN A 144 -14.21 -52.59 1.86
N VAL A 145 -13.38 -52.50 2.88
CA VAL A 145 -13.02 -51.21 3.51
C VAL A 145 -11.65 -50.80 2.96
N PHE A 146 -11.61 -49.68 2.25
CA PHE A 146 -10.39 -49.06 1.80
C PHE A 146 -9.97 -48.00 2.77
N LYS A 147 -8.76 -48.07 3.32
CA LYS A 147 -8.19 -47.06 4.19
C LYS A 147 -6.84 -46.62 3.66
N VAL A 148 -6.72 -45.36 3.35
CA VAL A 148 -5.47 -44.77 2.91
C VAL A 148 -5.08 -43.73 3.95
N HIS A 149 -3.94 -43.91 4.57
CA HIS A 149 -3.34 -42.93 5.46
C HIS A 149 -2.24 -42.20 4.74
N HIS A 150 -2.16 -40.93 4.96
CA HIS A 150 -1.14 -40.08 4.41
C HIS A 150 -0.26 -39.56 5.53
N THR A 151 1.05 -39.70 5.38
CA THR A 151 2.06 -39.22 6.31
C THR A 151 3.07 -38.37 5.53
N VAL A 152 3.39 -37.20 6.03
CA VAL A 152 4.55 -36.42 5.60
C VAL A 152 5.69 -36.74 6.57
N VAL A 153 6.79 -37.25 6.07
CA VAL A 153 7.94 -37.67 6.88
C VAL A 153 9.11 -36.73 6.59
N GLY A 154 9.69 -36.16 7.63
CA GLY A 154 10.94 -35.41 7.56
C GLY A 154 12.13 -36.23 8.03
N PRO A 155 13.37 -35.88 7.64
CA PRO A 155 14.55 -36.73 7.82
C PRO A 155 15.06 -36.87 9.26
N ASN A 156 14.65 -36.01 10.19
CA ASN A 156 15.15 -36.01 11.57
C ASN A 156 14.10 -35.64 12.61
N LYS A 157 14.01 -36.43 13.67
CA LYS A 157 12.97 -36.41 14.70
C LYS A 157 13.01 -35.25 15.69
N PHE A 158 14.01 -34.34 15.66
CA PHE A 158 14.21 -33.42 16.80
C PHE A 158 14.37 -31.92 16.48
N ILE A 159 14.90 -31.52 15.34
CA ILE A 159 15.03 -30.10 14.96
C ILE A 159 14.84 -29.96 13.46
N TYR A 160 13.69 -29.43 13.06
CA TYR A 160 13.37 -29.25 11.65
C TYR A 160 13.46 -27.79 11.25
N PRO A 161 14.22 -27.46 10.20
CA PRO A 161 14.14 -26.14 9.59
C PRO A 161 12.82 -25.90 8.86
N LEU A 162 12.03 -26.96 8.64
CA LEU A 162 10.72 -26.91 7.99
C LEU A 162 9.68 -27.51 8.95
N ALA A 163 8.64 -26.73 9.25
CA ALA A 163 7.56 -27.12 10.17
C ALA A 163 6.19 -26.81 9.58
N LEU A 164 5.18 -27.57 10.00
CA LEU A 164 3.80 -27.34 9.56
C LEU A 164 3.30 -25.97 10.04
N SER A 165 2.89 -25.08 9.09
CA SER A 165 2.43 -23.75 9.41
C SER A 165 1.04 -23.74 10.07
N LYS A 166 0.84 -22.85 11.04
CA LYS A 166 -0.47 -22.54 11.63
C LYS A 166 -1.50 -21.96 10.65
N ARG A 167 -1.08 -21.61 9.43
CA ARG A 167 -1.97 -21.22 8.35
C ARG A 167 -2.75 -22.38 7.75
N ASN A 168 -2.44 -23.60 8.17
CA ASN A 168 -3.20 -24.78 7.80
C ASN A 168 -4.34 -25.06 8.76
N SER A 169 -5.24 -25.93 8.32
CA SER A 169 -6.27 -26.55 9.13
C SER A 169 -6.37 -28.03 8.79
N LEU A 170 -6.77 -28.82 9.77
CA LEU A 170 -7.22 -30.19 9.54
C LEU A 170 -8.68 -30.13 9.13
N ILE A 171 -9.00 -30.77 8.01
CA ILE A 171 -10.37 -30.91 7.50
C ILE A 171 -10.72 -32.38 7.39
N GLY A 172 -11.90 -32.74 7.88
CA GLY A 172 -12.56 -34.03 7.67
C GLY A 172 -13.83 -33.84 6.86
N VAL A 173 -14.00 -34.59 5.77
CA VAL A 173 -15.21 -34.60 4.94
C VAL A 173 -15.79 -36.00 4.93
N GLY A 174 -17.04 -36.16 5.27
CA GLY A 174 -17.72 -37.46 5.33
C GLY A 174 -18.97 -37.43 6.18
N MET A 175 -19.84 -38.39 5.98
CA MET A 175 -21.10 -38.50 6.70
C MET A 175 -20.90 -38.83 8.18
N ASN A 176 -19.86 -39.59 8.53
CA ASN A 176 -19.64 -40.07 9.89
C ASN A 176 -18.14 -40.38 10.10
N VAL A 177 -17.32 -39.35 10.23
CA VAL A 177 -15.87 -39.49 10.27
C VAL A 177 -15.24 -38.64 11.36
N LYS A 178 -14.21 -39.20 11.99
CA LYS A 178 -13.26 -38.48 12.83
C LYS A 178 -11.93 -38.38 12.11
N ALA A 179 -11.55 -37.17 11.76
CA ALA A 179 -10.22 -36.86 11.25
C ALA A 179 -9.28 -36.46 12.37
N MET A 180 -8.07 -36.99 12.38
CA MET A 180 -7.06 -36.75 13.42
C MET A 180 -5.71 -36.46 12.76
N LEU A 181 -5.03 -35.46 13.29
CA LEU A 181 -3.63 -35.21 12.96
C LEU A 181 -2.76 -35.84 14.04
N VAL A 182 -1.87 -36.72 13.67
CA VAL A 182 -1.00 -37.45 14.58
C VAL A 182 0.45 -37.20 14.20
N SER A 183 1.30 -36.86 15.17
CA SER A 183 2.75 -36.85 14.97
C SER A 183 3.32 -38.23 15.25
N GLU A 184 4.13 -38.77 14.35
CA GLU A 184 4.80 -40.05 14.55
C GLU A 184 5.85 -40.00 15.66
N SER A 185 6.52 -38.87 15.83
CA SER A 185 7.46 -38.65 16.92
C SER A 185 6.79 -38.73 18.30
N ALA A 186 5.53 -38.32 18.41
CA ALA A 186 4.75 -38.46 19.64
C ALA A 186 4.34 -39.92 19.95
N LEU A 187 4.09 -40.75 18.92
CA LEU A 187 3.73 -42.15 19.07
C LEU A 187 4.88 -43.04 19.52
N THR A 188 6.12 -42.63 19.25
CA THR A 188 7.33 -43.38 19.58
C THR A 188 7.99 -42.93 20.87
N SER A 189 7.46 -41.89 21.54
CA SER A 189 7.97 -41.42 22.83
C SER A 189 7.56 -42.40 23.95
N PRO A 190 8.51 -42.85 24.77
CA PRO A 190 8.21 -43.66 25.97
C PRO A 190 7.57 -42.84 27.11
N ASP A 191 7.48 -41.52 26.98
CA ASP A 191 6.93 -40.62 27.98
C ASP A 191 5.43 -40.46 27.79
N PRO A 192 4.58 -40.96 28.71
CA PRO A 192 3.14 -40.84 28.62
C PRO A 192 2.63 -39.38 28.73
N ASP A 193 3.43 -38.47 29.30
CA ASP A 193 3.09 -37.06 29.39
C ASP A 193 3.33 -36.28 28.08
N LEU A 194 4.05 -36.88 27.14
CA LEU A 194 4.24 -36.38 25.78
C LEU A 194 3.15 -36.82 24.80
N GLN A 195 2.01 -37.30 25.30
CA GLN A 195 0.83 -37.46 24.44
C GLN A 195 0.36 -36.07 24.00
N VAL A 196 0.98 -35.61 22.92
CA VAL A 196 0.56 -34.39 22.20
C VAL A 196 -0.92 -34.58 21.89
N VAL A 197 -1.76 -33.73 22.45
CA VAL A 197 -3.17 -33.65 22.11
C VAL A 197 -3.25 -33.35 20.61
N SER A 198 -3.44 -34.40 19.84
CA SER A 198 -3.48 -34.27 18.39
C SER A 198 -4.75 -33.57 17.99
N PRO A 199 -4.67 -32.50 17.12
CA PRO A 199 -5.86 -31.85 16.60
C PRO A 199 -6.79 -32.89 15.96
N SER A 200 -8.06 -32.85 16.34
CA SER A 200 -9.06 -33.74 15.74
C SER A 200 -10.40 -33.04 15.59
N CYS A 201 -11.12 -33.41 14.56
CA CYS A 201 -12.49 -32.98 14.36
C CYS A 201 -13.38 -34.16 13.96
N SER A 202 -14.65 -34.04 14.22
CA SER A 202 -15.64 -35.08 13.87
C SER A 202 -16.75 -34.45 13.01
N SER A 203 -17.14 -35.18 11.99
CA SER A 203 -18.27 -34.86 11.14
C SER A 203 -19.33 -35.94 11.25
N VAL A 204 -20.57 -35.52 11.42
CA VAL A 204 -21.76 -36.34 11.37
C VAL A 204 -22.73 -35.70 10.39
N ALA A 205 -23.38 -36.49 9.55
CA ALA A 205 -24.41 -35.96 8.67
C ALA A 205 -25.53 -36.97 8.48
N GLU A 206 -26.73 -36.46 8.28
CA GLU A 206 -27.95 -37.24 7.99
C GLU A 206 -28.69 -36.53 6.84
N ILE A 207 -28.96 -37.26 5.78
CA ILE A 207 -29.61 -36.69 4.58
C ILE A 207 -31.10 -36.48 4.92
N GLY A 208 -31.56 -35.24 4.77
CA GLY A 208 -32.96 -34.86 5.07
C GLY A 208 -33.32 -34.82 6.55
N GLY A 209 -32.35 -34.99 7.47
CA GLY A 209 -32.55 -34.91 8.92
C GLY A 209 -32.07 -33.57 9.51
N PHE A 210 -32.05 -33.53 10.86
CA PHE A 210 -31.60 -32.36 11.64
C PHE A 210 -30.12 -32.02 11.43
N TYR A 211 -29.31 -32.96 10.96
CA TYR A 211 -27.85 -32.82 10.76
C TYR A 211 -27.48 -32.66 9.27
N SER A 212 -28.32 -31.94 8.53
CA SER A 212 -28.10 -31.74 7.09
C SER A 212 -26.90 -30.85 6.83
N PRO A 213 -25.98 -31.27 5.94
CA PRO A 213 -24.82 -30.48 5.57
C PRO A 213 -25.23 -29.25 4.77
N THR A 214 -24.49 -28.13 4.96
CA THR A 214 -24.70 -26.88 4.26
C THR A 214 -23.43 -26.43 3.53
N ASN A 215 -23.57 -25.97 2.29
CA ASN A 215 -22.46 -25.44 1.51
C ASN A 215 -21.72 -24.32 2.26
N GLY A 216 -20.40 -24.31 2.18
CA GLY A 216 -19.54 -23.34 2.83
C GLY A 216 -19.35 -23.52 4.34
N SER A 217 -19.98 -24.52 4.96
CA SER A 217 -19.89 -24.76 6.39
C SER A 217 -19.16 -26.07 6.71
N CYS A 218 -18.08 -25.98 7.50
CA CYS A 218 -17.38 -27.12 8.09
C CYS A 218 -17.55 -27.15 9.61
N ALA A 219 -18.80 -27.11 10.07
CA ALA A 219 -19.15 -27.02 11.47
C ALA A 219 -19.53 -28.38 12.13
N GLY A 220 -19.11 -29.50 11.54
CA GLY A 220 -19.38 -30.86 12.03
C GLY A 220 -20.51 -31.59 11.33
N TYR A 221 -21.16 -30.99 10.30
CA TYR A 221 -22.21 -31.61 9.51
C TYR A 221 -21.74 -31.84 8.09
N GLY A 222 -21.32 -33.08 7.78
CA GLY A 222 -20.75 -33.45 6.49
C GLY A 222 -19.30 -32.98 6.29
N CYS A 223 -18.89 -31.94 6.98
CA CYS A 223 -17.53 -31.42 7.02
C CYS A 223 -17.20 -30.88 8.41
N CYS A 224 -15.99 -31.16 8.89
CA CYS A 224 -15.45 -30.57 10.10
C CYS A 224 -14.08 -29.94 9.85
N GLN A 225 -13.77 -28.89 10.61
CA GLN A 225 -12.50 -28.16 10.50
C GLN A 225 -11.97 -27.83 11.89
N VAL A 226 -10.65 -27.97 12.06
CA VAL A 226 -9.93 -27.45 13.22
C VAL A 226 -8.71 -26.67 12.76
N LEU A 227 -8.56 -25.45 13.27
CA LEU A 227 -7.40 -24.60 13.05
C LEU A 227 -6.27 -25.03 13.98
N PHE A 228 -5.02 -24.93 13.50
CA PHE A 228 -3.87 -25.24 14.33
C PHE A 228 -3.61 -24.11 15.34
N ALA A 229 -3.38 -24.47 16.60
CA ALA A 229 -3.02 -23.54 17.66
C ALA A 229 -1.49 -23.30 17.68
N ALA A 230 -1.05 -22.17 18.22
CA ALA A 230 0.34 -21.74 18.20
C ALA A 230 1.36 -22.66 18.90
N LYS A 231 0.90 -23.65 19.69
CA LYS A 231 1.77 -24.62 20.39
C LYS A 231 2.00 -25.93 19.63
N GLU A 232 1.27 -26.17 18.55
CA GLU A 232 1.38 -27.38 17.74
C GLU A 232 2.39 -27.22 16.58
N ASP A 233 3.11 -26.14 16.58
CA ASP A 233 3.95 -25.60 15.49
C ASP A 233 5.25 -26.38 15.22
N THR A 234 5.51 -27.49 15.93
CA THR A 234 6.75 -28.26 15.79
C THR A 234 6.60 -29.58 15.06
N LEU A 235 5.45 -29.77 14.37
CA LEU A 235 5.25 -31.00 13.60
C LEU A 235 6.09 -30.97 12.32
N GLY A 236 7.28 -31.55 12.39
CA GLY A 236 8.10 -31.83 11.23
C GLY A 236 7.57 -33.04 10.43
N ASP A 237 6.90 -33.96 11.12
CA ASP A 237 6.21 -35.10 10.56
C ASP A 237 4.75 -35.12 11.03
N PHE A 238 3.83 -35.45 10.16
CA PHE A 238 2.42 -35.58 10.52
C PHE A 238 1.72 -36.65 9.68
N ARG A 239 0.76 -37.32 10.31
CA ARG A 239 -0.12 -38.31 9.69
C ARG A 239 -1.58 -37.85 9.82
N VAL A 240 -2.30 -37.84 8.71
CA VAL A 240 -3.75 -37.65 8.74
C VAL A 240 -4.43 -39.01 8.82
N SER A 241 -5.00 -39.31 9.98
CA SER A 241 -5.72 -40.53 10.23
C SER A 241 -7.24 -40.32 10.22
N LEU A 242 -7.97 -41.26 9.63
CA LEU A 242 -9.41 -41.26 9.57
C LEU A 242 -9.96 -42.47 10.32
N ASN A 243 -10.91 -42.23 11.18
CA ASN A 243 -11.65 -43.27 11.87
C ASN A 243 -13.15 -43.03 11.71
N PRO A 244 -13.97 -44.08 11.56
CA PRO A 244 -15.41 -43.92 11.64
C PRO A 244 -15.79 -43.39 13.02
N ALA A 245 -16.73 -42.44 13.09
CA ALA A 245 -17.12 -41.79 14.35
C ALA A 245 -17.93 -42.72 15.27
N TYR A 246 -18.54 -43.75 14.73
CA TYR A 246 -19.34 -44.72 15.49
C TYR A 246 -18.97 -46.17 15.12
N ASN A 247 -18.60 -46.95 16.11
CA ASN A 247 -18.44 -48.45 16.14
C ASN A 247 -18.23 -49.18 14.81
N GLY A 248 -17.51 -48.60 13.87
CA GLY A 248 -17.14 -49.25 12.62
C GLY A 248 -18.21 -49.24 11.51
N THR A 249 -19.40 -48.74 11.77
CA THR A 249 -20.45 -48.58 10.76
C THR A 249 -20.52 -47.15 10.28
N GLN A 250 -20.28 -46.93 9.00
CA GLN A 250 -20.53 -45.66 8.35
C GLN A 250 -22.02 -45.61 7.99
N LEU A 251 -22.82 -44.88 8.76
CA LEU A 251 -24.20 -44.61 8.38
C LEU A 251 -24.23 -43.85 7.06
N GLY A 252 -25.08 -44.25 6.13
CA GLY A 252 -25.19 -43.62 4.82
C GLY A 252 -24.06 -43.93 3.84
N TRP A 253 -23.30 -45.01 4.03
CA TRP A 253 -22.22 -45.43 3.12
C TRP A 253 -22.71 -45.72 1.69
N GLU A 254 -23.97 -46.14 1.52
CA GLU A 254 -24.58 -46.38 0.21
C GLU A 254 -24.66 -45.08 -0.62
N GLU A 255 -24.88 -43.97 0.04
CA GLU A 255 -25.01 -42.66 -0.57
C GLU A 255 -23.67 -41.90 -0.63
N ALA A 256 -22.83 -42.04 0.41
CA ALA A 256 -21.54 -41.39 0.56
C ALA A 256 -20.46 -42.40 1.00
N PRO A 257 -19.95 -43.22 0.09
CA PRO A 257 -19.10 -44.35 0.44
C PRO A 257 -17.71 -43.97 0.95
N CYS A 258 -17.28 -42.73 0.72
CA CYS A 258 -15.93 -42.27 1.07
C CYS A 258 -15.96 -41.13 2.07
N SER A 259 -14.99 -41.14 2.98
CA SER A 259 -14.61 -40.04 3.84
C SER A 259 -13.18 -39.60 3.54
N TYR A 260 -12.87 -38.35 3.74
CA TYR A 260 -11.58 -37.76 3.42
C TYR A 260 -11.05 -36.95 4.59
N GLY A 261 -9.72 -36.96 4.77
CA GLY A 261 -9.02 -36.15 5.74
C GLY A 261 -7.80 -35.51 5.10
N MET A 262 -7.59 -34.24 5.40
CA MET A 262 -6.51 -33.47 4.78
C MET A 262 -6.01 -32.35 5.69
N VAL A 263 -4.72 -32.08 5.60
CA VAL A 263 -4.12 -30.83 6.06
C VAL A 263 -4.06 -29.90 4.86
N VAL A 264 -4.67 -28.72 5.01
CA VAL A 264 -4.84 -27.80 3.87
C VAL A 264 -4.70 -26.35 4.34
N GLU A 265 -4.21 -25.48 3.47
CA GLU A 265 -4.23 -24.03 3.71
C GLU A 265 -5.65 -23.57 4.04
N SER A 266 -5.84 -22.96 5.22
CA SER A 266 -7.17 -22.71 5.83
C SER A 266 -8.15 -21.94 4.96
N SER A 267 -7.65 -21.13 4.02
CA SER A 267 -8.46 -20.34 3.08
C SER A 267 -8.79 -21.05 1.77
N TRP A 268 -8.19 -22.22 1.52
CA TRP A 268 -8.29 -22.87 0.21
C TRP A 268 -9.54 -23.73 0.05
N TYR A 269 -9.90 -24.51 1.09
CA TYR A 269 -11.03 -25.42 0.99
C TYR A 269 -12.34 -24.74 1.36
N ASN A 270 -13.29 -24.82 0.45
CA ASN A 270 -14.67 -24.41 0.69
C ASN A 270 -15.58 -25.61 0.47
N PHE A 271 -16.19 -26.10 1.53
CA PHE A 271 -17.03 -27.28 1.52
C PHE A 271 -18.23 -27.13 0.61
N SER A 272 -18.51 -28.19 -0.15
CA SER A 272 -19.68 -28.31 -1.01
C SER A 272 -20.38 -29.64 -0.73
N THR A 273 -21.69 -29.64 -0.57
CA THR A 273 -22.48 -30.85 -0.30
C THR A 273 -22.28 -31.95 -1.35
N PRO A 274 -22.09 -31.67 -2.65
CA PRO A 274 -21.69 -32.69 -3.63
C PRO A 274 -20.37 -33.40 -3.31
N ASP A 275 -19.47 -32.80 -2.51
CA ASP A 275 -18.22 -33.47 -2.11
C ASP A 275 -18.47 -34.71 -1.23
N LEU A 276 -19.64 -34.82 -0.58
CA LEU A 276 -20.03 -35.99 0.20
C LEU A 276 -20.45 -37.19 -0.65
N PHE A 277 -21.09 -36.95 -1.81
CA PHE A 277 -21.79 -37.98 -2.57
C PHE A 277 -21.00 -38.49 -3.77
N GLY A 278 -19.92 -37.84 -4.12
CA GLY A 278 -19.20 -38.16 -5.34
C GLY A 278 -17.73 -38.50 -5.12
N TYR A 279 -17.40 -39.78 -5.10
CA TYR A 279 -15.99 -40.21 -5.23
C TYR A 279 -15.28 -39.48 -6.36
N GLU A 280 -15.95 -39.32 -7.50
CA GLU A 280 -15.39 -38.62 -8.65
C GLU A 280 -15.22 -37.10 -8.46
N VAL A 281 -16.12 -36.45 -7.75
CA VAL A 281 -16.09 -34.99 -7.59
C VAL A 281 -14.92 -34.57 -6.70
N LEU A 282 -14.81 -35.17 -5.52
CA LEU A 282 -13.73 -34.85 -4.59
C LEU A 282 -12.39 -35.38 -5.11
N SER A 283 -12.35 -36.59 -5.71
CA SER A 283 -11.13 -37.13 -6.31
C SER A 283 -10.61 -36.25 -7.46
N LYS A 284 -11.47 -35.68 -8.29
CA LYS A 284 -11.08 -34.71 -9.33
C LYS A 284 -10.52 -33.41 -8.77
N LYS A 285 -11.16 -32.86 -7.72
CA LYS A 285 -10.63 -31.69 -7.01
C LYS A 285 -9.25 -31.96 -6.41
N LEU A 286 -9.01 -33.18 -5.94
CA LEU A 286 -7.83 -33.57 -5.18
C LEU A 286 -6.77 -34.34 -6.01
N GLN A 287 -6.92 -34.40 -7.32
CA GLN A 287 -6.04 -35.17 -8.21
C GLN A 287 -4.54 -34.90 -8.03
N ARG A 288 -4.18 -33.64 -7.74
CA ARG A 288 -2.79 -33.18 -7.54
C ARG A 288 -2.41 -33.07 -6.07
N GLY A 289 -3.36 -33.36 -5.15
CA GLY A 289 -3.23 -33.08 -3.76
C GLY A 289 -3.82 -31.71 -3.38
N VAL A 290 -3.71 -31.34 -2.13
CA VAL A 290 -4.20 -30.08 -1.56
C VAL A 290 -3.05 -29.17 -1.19
N PRO A 291 -3.16 -27.84 -1.41
CA PRO A 291 -2.11 -26.92 -1.01
C PRO A 291 -2.04 -26.83 0.51
N PHE A 292 -0.85 -26.98 1.05
CA PHE A 292 -0.54 -26.74 2.45
C PHE A 292 0.68 -25.86 2.59
N VAL A 293 0.86 -25.25 3.77
CA VAL A 293 1.91 -24.30 4.05
C VAL A 293 2.90 -24.90 5.06
N ILE A 294 4.17 -24.75 4.77
CA ILE A 294 5.30 -25.13 5.61
C ILE A 294 6.02 -23.84 6.00
N ASP A 295 6.25 -23.60 7.28
CA ASP A 295 7.11 -22.53 7.76
C ASP A 295 8.56 -23.01 7.72
N PHE A 296 9.48 -22.18 7.24
CA PHE A 296 10.90 -22.51 7.25
C PHE A 296 11.70 -21.56 8.16
N SER A 297 12.75 -22.11 8.74
CA SER A 297 13.70 -21.38 9.57
C SER A 297 15.12 -21.90 9.33
N VAL A 298 16.12 -21.20 9.79
CA VAL A 298 17.53 -21.59 9.66
C VAL A 298 18.04 -22.04 11.03
N LEU A 299 18.79 -23.15 11.05
CA LEU A 299 19.45 -23.62 12.25
C LEU A 299 20.60 -22.67 12.62
N ALA A 300 20.70 -22.31 13.88
CA ALA A 300 21.83 -21.53 14.37
C ALA A 300 23.11 -22.37 14.36
N ASP A 301 24.24 -21.71 14.08
CA ASP A 301 25.55 -22.35 14.08
C ASP A 301 25.86 -22.95 15.49
N GLY A 302 26.10 -24.27 15.54
CA GLY A 302 26.32 -25.01 16.80
C GLY A 302 25.16 -25.96 17.16
N ALA A 303 23.97 -25.82 16.58
CA ALA A 303 22.93 -26.82 16.64
C ALA A 303 23.30 -28.02 15.72
N ALA A 304 24.42 -28.70 16.06
CA ALA A 304 24.79 -29.92 15.36
C ALA A 304 23.81 -31.02 15.75
N ILE A 305 23.00 -31.47 14.81
CA ILE A 305 22.28 -32.72 14.92
C ILE A 305 23.35 -33.83 15.04
N ARG A 306 23.60 -34.30 16.24
CA ARG A 306 24.38 -35.54 16.41
C ARG A 306 23.40 -36.68 16.29
N PRO A 307 23.52 -37.50 15.26
CA PRO A 307 22.81 -38.76 15.19
C PRO A 307 23.48 -39.71 16.20
N GLY A 308 22.77 -40.12 17.20
CA GLY A 308 23.18 -41.29 17.96
C GLY A 308 23.19 -41.13 19.48
N PHE A 309 22.34 -41.93 20.09
CA PHE A 309 22.48 -42.55 21.40
C PHE A 309 22.59 -41.67 22.67
N GLY A 310 21.56 -41.78 23.46
CA GLY A 310 21.59 -41.61 24.90
C GLY A 310 21.23 -40.19 25.36
N PHE A 311 20.38 -40.15 26.34
CA PHE A 311 20.10 -38.99 27.17
C PHE A 311 21.39 -38.46 27.78
N GLY A 312 22.14 -37.68 27.01
CA GLY A 312 23.29 -36.93 27.48
C GLY A 312 22.89 -35.47 27.54
N THR A 313 23.27 -34.83 28.61
CA THR A 313 23.16 -33.38 28.78
C THR A 313 23.63 -32.66 27.54
N PHE A 314 22.69 -32.15 26.78
CA PHE A 314 22.99 -31.28 25.66
C PHE A 314 23.54 -29.97 26.25
N ASP A 315 24.80 -29.66 26.05
CA ASP A 315 25.28 -28.31 26.18
C ASP A 315 24.66 -27.47 25.07
N PHE A 316 23.46 -26.99 25.37
CA PHE A 316 22.72 -26.12 24.51
C PHE A 316 23.35 -24.73 24.46
N TRP A 317 24.21 -24.53 23.53
CA TRP A 317 24.59 -23.18 23.16
C TRP A 317 23.32 -22.54 22.55
N SER A 318 22.79 -21.56 23.27
CA SER A 318 21.64 -20.78 22.82
C SER A 318 21.97 -20.12 21.48
N GLY A 319 21.60 -20.79 20.40
CA GLY A 319 21.82 -20.33 19.02
C GLY A 319 20.79 -19.31 18.61
N SER A 320 20.62 -18.27 19.42
CA SER A 320 19.78 -17.11 19.10
C SER A 320 20.47 -16.18 18.10
N CYS A 321 19.70 -15.27 17.53
CA CYS A 321 20.26 -14.16 16.78
C CYS A 321 21.40 -13.50 17.56
N PRO A 322 22.52 -13.11 16.91
CA PRO A 322 23.60 -12.40 17.57
C PRO A 322 23.03 -11.13 18.22
N ALA A 323 23.47 -10.84 19.46
CA ALA A 323 23.07 -9.63 20.14
C ALA A 323 23.54 -8.39 19.36
N GLU A 324 22.83 -7.29 19.54
CA GLU A 324 23.15 -6.04 18.84
C GLU A 324 24.61 -5.62 19.13
N GLY A 325 25.41 -5.46 18.07
CA GLY A 325 26.83 -5.16 18.16
C GLY A 325 27.77 -6.38 18.24
N GLN A 326 27.28 -7.60 18.35
CA GLN A 326 28.09 -8.79 18.23
C GLN A 326 28.41 -9.12 16.77
N ARG A 327 29.63 -9.66 16.56
CA ARG A 327 30.03 -10.14 15.24
C ARG A 327 29.17 -11.34 14.85
N ALA A 328 28.65 -11.32 13.63
CA ALA A 328 27.89 -12.45 13.08
C ALA A 328 28.73 -13.74 13.12
N PRO A 329 28.18 -14.90 13.53
CA PRO A 329 28.87 -16.17 13.53
C PRO A 329 29.26 -16.59 12.11
N PRO A 330 30.25 -17.47 11.96
CA PRO A 330 30.53 -18.14 10.69
C PRO A 330 29.23 -18.81 10.18
N ARG A 331 28.96 -18.77 8.91
CA ARG A 331 27.71 -19.30 8.29
C ARG A 331 26.41 -18.60 8.70
N TYR A 332 26.48 -17.35 9.17
CA TYR A 332 25.29 -16.56 9.41
C TYR A 332 24.51 -16.33 8.10
N ALA A 333 23.24 -16.76 8.08
CA ALA A 333 22.46 -16.80 6.85
C ALA A 333 21.96 -15.44 6.36
N CYS A 334 21.85 -14.43 7.24
CA CYS A 334 21.33 -13.10 6.87
C CYS A 334 22.42 -12.27 6.18
N SER A 335 22.65 -12.55 4.90
CA SER A 335 23.79 -12.01 4.13
C SER A 335 23.54 -10.62 3.55
N SER A 336 22.31 -10.14 3.51
CA SER A 336 22.01 -8.80 3.01
C SER A 336 22.33 -7.72 4.05
N SER A 337 22.96 -6.61 3.63
CA SER A 337 23.30 -5.49 4.51
C SER A 337 22.09 -4.83 5.18
N ASN A 338 20.92 -4.86 4.52
CA ASN A 338 19.66 -4.30 5.04
C ASN A 338 18.74 -5.39 5.57
N SER A 339 19.28 -6.53 6.01
CA SER A 339 18.55 -7.58 6.71
C SER A 339 18.76 -7.53 8.21
N TYR A 340 17.96 -8.28 8.93
CA TYR A 340 18.11 -8.56 10.34
C TYR A 340 17.65 -9.97 10.65
N CYS A 341 18.19 -10.51 11.72
CA CYS A 341 17.83 -11.80 12.26
C CYS A 341 16.63 -11.66 13.20
N ALA A 342 15.69 -12.58 13.15
CA ALA A 342 14.56 -12.70 14.07
C ALA A 342 14.49 -14.14 14.59
N ASN A 343 14.50 -14.32 15.91
CA ASN A 343 14.30 -15.63 16.50
C ASN A 343 12.89 -16.14 16.22
N THR A 344 12.77 -17.44 15.94
CA THR A 344 11.47 -18.08 15.81
C THR A 344 10.94 -18.48 17.17
N SER A 345 9.63 -18.35 17.37
CA SER A 345 8.96 -18.74 18.64
C SER A 345 8.80 -20.25 18.79
N ASN A 346 9.04 -21.01 17.72
CA ASN A 346 8.59 -22.39 17.58
C ASN A 346 9.63 -23.44 18.01
N THR A 347 10.85 -23.03 18.26
CA THR A 347 11.94 -23.95 18.61
C THR A 347 12.80 -23.30 19.68
N ASP A 348 12.58 -23.57 20.92
CA ASP A 348 13.34 -23.16 22.12
C ASP A 348 14.66 -22.35 21.88
N GLY A 349 14.67 -21.47 20.89
CA GLY A 349 15.80 -20.60 20.56
C GLY A 349 16.85 -21.17 19.60
N TYR A 350 16.63 -22.33 18.96
CA TYR A 350 17.62 -22.96 18.06
C TYR A 350 17.53 -22.53 16.60
N THR A 351 16.46 -21.88 16.22
CA THR A 351 16.25 -21.45 14.83
C THR A 351 15.93 -19.98 14.74
N TYR A 352 16.28 -19.39 13.60
CA TYR A 352 16.01 -18.00 13.28
C TYR A 352 15.59 -17.84 11.82
N VAL A 353 15.03 -16.71 11.50
CA VAL A 353 14.72 -16.28 10.15
C VAL A 353 15.39 -14.95 9.84
N CYS A 354 15.73 -14.74 8.59
CA CYS A 354 16.20 -13.44 8.11
C CYS A 354 15.03 -12.63 7.53
N LYS A 355 15.01 -11.35 7.84
CA LYS A 355 14.00 -10.41 7.32
C LYS A 355 14.70 -9.17 6.80
N CYS A 356 14.16 -8.59 5.73
CA CYS A 356 14.58 -7.25 5.33
C CYS A 356 14.12 -6.22 6.35
N ARG A 357 14.94 -5.19 6.57
CA ARG A 357 14.58 -4.05 7.44
C ARG A 357 13.37 -3.33 6.88
N LYS A 358 12.70 -2.56 7.74
CA LYS A 358 11.57 -1.72 7.34
C LYS A 358 11.97 -0.85 6.14
N TYR A 359 11.08 -0.74 5.16
CA TYR A 359 11.29 -0.04 3.87
C TYR A 359 12.26 -0.71 2.90
N TYR A 360 12.63 -1.98 3.16
CA TYR A 360 13.38 -2.80 2.24
C TYR A 360 12.62 -4.06 1.90
N GLU A 361 12.73 -4.52 0.66
CA GLU A 361 12.11 -5.76 0.16
C GLU A 361 13.11 -6.59 -0.63
N GLY A 362 12.83 -7.89 -0.79
CA GLY A 362 13.67 -8.82 -1.54
C GLY A 362 14.11 -10.01 -0.69
N ASN A 363 15.28 -10.55 -0.99
CA ASN A 363 15.79 -11.75 -0.34
C ASN A 363 16.85 -11.42 0.73
N PRO A 364 16.55 -11.57 2.04
CA PRO A 364 17.49 -11.26 3.11
C PRO A 364 18.67 -12.24 3.22
N TYR A 365 18.59 -13.39 2.56
CA TYR A 365 19.59 -14.45 2.61
C TYR A 365 20.70 -14.30 1.56
N VAL A 366 20.56 -13.41 0.59
CA VAL A 366 21.59 -13.15 -0.44
C VAL A 366 22.21 -11.77 -0.28
N THR A 367 23.49 -11.63 -0.64
CA THR A 367 24.18 -10.34 -0.62
C THR A 367 23.43 -9.33 -1.49
N ASN A 368 23.18 -8.14 -0.95
CA ASN A 368 22.41 -7.08 -1.61
C ASN A 368 20.98 -7.50 -2.03
N GLY A 369 20.41 -8.51 -1.37
CA GLY A 369 19.09 -9.01 -1.68
C GLY A 369 17.94 -8.13 -1.16
N CYS A 370 18.13 -7.44 -0.02
CA CYS A 370 17.17 -6.46 0.49
C CYS A 370 17.43 -5.10 -0.15
N GLN A 371 16.52 -4.67 -1.01
CA GLN A 371 16.59 -3.42 -1.75
C GLN A 371 15.58 -2.40 -1.22
N ASP A 372 15.90 -1.13 -1.37
CA ASP A 372 15.01 -0.04 -0.98
C ASP A 372 13.67 -0.09 -1.74
N ILE A 373 12.60 0.04 -1.00
CA ILE A 373 11.26 0.10 -1.59
C ILE A 373 11.04 1.50 -2.14
N HIS A 374 10.58 1.58 -3.39
CA HIS A 374 10.11 2.87 -3.91
C HIS A 374 8.69 3.13 -3.42
N GLU A 375 8.55 3.67 -2.20
CA GLU A 375 7.26 3.81 -1.52
C GLU A 375 6.26 4.66 -2.31
N CYS A 376 6.74 5.66 -3.01
CA CYS A 376 5.88 6.53 -3.84
C CYS A 376 5.19 5.77 -5.00
N LYS A 377 5.70 4.60 -5.40
CA LYS A 377 5.08 3.72 -6.40
C LYS A 377 4.06 2.73 -5.78
N LYS A 378 3.99 2.67 -4.44
CA LYS A 378 3.10 1.75 -3.70
C LYS A 378 2.20 2.53 -2.72
N PRO A 379 1.34 3.45 -3.19
CA PRO A 379 0.56 4.35 -2.33
C PRO A 379 -0.41 3.63 -1.39
N ASP A 380 -0.87 2.43 -1.75
CA ASP A 380 -1.78 1.62 -0.93
C ASP A 380 -1.10 1.12 0.35
N LEU A 381 0.21 0.84 0.31
CA LEU A 381 0.99 0.40 1.46
C LEU A 381 1.69 1.56 2.18
N TYR A 382 2.00 2.62 1.44
CA TYR A 382 2.73 3.80 1.94
C TYR A 382 1.97 5.08 1.60
N PRO A 383 0.88 5.38 2.32
CA PRO A 383 0.02 6.52 2.00
C PRO A 383 0.77 7.85 2.12
N CYS A 384 0.60 8.69 1.10
CA CYS A 384 1.14 10.04 1.08
C CYS A 384 0.09 11.03 0.54
N TYR A 385 -0.39 11.92 1.39
CA TYR A 385 -1.38 12.95 1.08
C TYR A 385 -0.73 14.30 0.68
N GLY A 386 0.58 14.30 0.50
CA GLY A 386 1.39 15.45 0.11
C GLY A 386 2.19 15.19 -1.15
N ASP A 387 3.42 15.69 -1.17
CA ASP A 387 4.41 15.47 -2.24
C ASP A 387 5.33 14.32 -1.83
N CYS A 388 5.10 13.12 -2.39
CA CYS A 388 5.88 11.94 -2.06
C CYS A 388 7.30 12.04 -2.64
N LYS A 389 8.31 11.78 -1.79
CA LYS A 389 9.73 11.73 -2.18
C LYS A 389 10.35 10.47 -1.59
N ASN A 390 10.74 9.53 -2.46
CA ASN A 390 11.48 8.36 -2.06
C ASN A 390 12.88 8.75 -1.56
N ARG A 391 13.36 8.05 -0.56
CA ARG A 391 14.75 8.13 -0.07
C ARG A 391 15.18 6.77 0.45
N LEU A 392 16.44 6.54 0.51
CA LEU A 392 17.01 5.29 0.99
C LEU A 392 16.53 4.99 2.43
N GLY A 393 15.84 3.87 2.61
CA GLY A 393 15.28 3.44 3.90
C GLY A 393 14.01 4.17 4.31
N GLY A 394 13.21 4.66 3.34
CA GLY A 394 11.92 5.26 3.60
C GLY A 394 11.52 6.35 2.63
N TYR A 395 10.51 7.13 2.97
CA TYR A 395 10.01 8.22 2.13
C TYR A 395 9.66 9.44 2.96
N ASP A 396 9.73 10.60 2.32
CA ASP A 396 9.20 11.84 2.87
C ASP A 396 7.90 12.20 2.17
N CYS A 397 6.98 12.74 2.95
CA CYS A 397 5.69 13.17 2.45
C CYS A 397 5.34 14.56 3.01
N PRO A 398 6.09 15.62 2.61
CA PRO A 398 5.74 16.97 3.00
C PRO A 398 4.38 17.35 2.42
N CYS A 399 3.62 18.14 3.16
CA CYS A 399 2.38 18.70 2.64
C CYS A 399 2.65 19.56 1.40
N LYS A 400 1.68 19.63 0.49
CA LYS A 400 1.74 20.49 -0.70
C LYS A 400 1.97 21.96 -0.32
N ARG A 401 2.56 22.74 -1.22
CA ARG A 401 2.83 24.16 -0.99
C ARG A 401 1.59 24.90 -0.50
N GLY A 402 1.75 25.67 0.59
CA GLY A 402 0.65 26.40 1.22
C GLY A 402 -0.18 25.58 2.22
N MET A 403 0.25 24.35 2.53
CA MET A 403 -0.33 23.51 3.57
C MET A 403 0.69 23.24 4.67
N LYS A 404 0.22 22.99 5.90
CA LYS A 404 1.01 22.59 7.08
C LYS A 404 0.37 21.38 7.73
N GLY A 405 1.20 20.47 8.22
CA GLY A 405 0.77 19.21 8.86
C GLY A 405 1.72 18.07 8.52
N ASP A 406 1.27 16.85 8.72
CA ASP A 406 1.97 15.63 8.35
C ASP A 406 1.27 14.99 7.14
N GLY A 407 1.98 14.91 6.02
CA GLY A 407 1.47 14.30 4.80
C GLY A 407 1.27 12.79 4.92
N LYS A 408 2.06 12.09 5.74
CA LYS A 408 1.91 10.64 5.97
C LYS A 408 0.63 10.34 6.77
N ALA A 409 0.31 11.19 7.74
CA ALA A 409 -0.89 11.07 8.57
C ALA A 409 -2.15 11.70 7.93
N GLY A 410 -2.03 12.33 6.76
CA GLY A 410 -3.16 13.00 6.10
C GLY A 410 -3.67 14.26 6.80
N THR A 411 -2.86 14.87 7.68
CA THR A 411 -3.27 16.03 8.48
C THR A 411 -2.96 17.38 7.82
N CYS A 412 -2.64 17.41 6.52
CA CYS A 412 -2.29 18.61 5.78
C CYS A 412 -3.47 19.59 5.72
N LYS A 413 -3.32 20.77 6.36
CA LYS A 413 -4.31 21.86 6.35
C LYS A 413 -3.73 23.10 5.67
N GLN A 414 -4.55 23.86 4.97
CA GLN A 414 -4.12 25.10 4.33
C GLN A 414 -3.67 26.12 5.39
N ILE A 415 -2.50 26.71 5.22
CA ILE A 415 -1.94 27.76 6.10
C ILE A 415 -2.83 29.01 6.01
N PHE A 416 -3.28 29.36 4.80
CA PHE A 416 -4.21 30.46 4.57
C PHE A 416 -5.53 29.88 4.04
N PRO A 417 -6.56 29.81 4.88
CA PRO A 417 -7.89 29.39 4.42
C PRO A 417 -8.42 30.36 3.37
N LEU A 418 -9.32 29.90 2.52
CA LEU A 418 -9.88 30.67 1.39
C LEU A 418 -10.34 32.07 1.82
N ILE A 419 -11.00 32.16 2.97
CA ILE A 419 -11.51 33.41 3.56
C ILE A 419 -10.37 34.42 3.80
N ALA A 420 -9.26 33.97 4.38
CA ALA A 420 -8.11 34.86 4.62
C ALA A 420 -7.48 35.36 3.31
N ARG A 421 -7.44 34.57 2.25
CA ARG A 421 -6.96 34.98 0.92
C ARG A 421 -7.87 36.05 0.31
N VAL A 422 -9.18 35.86 0.43
CA VAL A 422 -10.18 36.83 -0.06
C VAL A 422 -10.05 38.15 0.69
N ILE A 423 -9.91 38.11 2.03
CA ILE A 423 -9.74 39.32 2.86
C ILE A 423 -8.45 40.06 2.48
N VAL A 424 -7.33 39.37 2.37
CA VAL A 424 -6.05 40.00 1.98
C VAL A 424 -6.13 40.57 0.56
N GLY A 425 -6.75 39.88 -0.36
CA GLY A 425 -7.00 40.37 -1.72
C GLY A 425 -7.90 41.60 -1.76
N ALA A 426 -8.97 41.60 -0.99
CA ALA A 426 -9.88 42.77 -0.88
C ALA A 426 -9.18 43.98 -0.27
N ILE A 427 -8.45 43.80 0.84
CA ILE A 427 -7.67 44.87 1.46
C ILE A 427 -6.61 45.39 0.47
N GLY A 428 -5.89 44.52 -0.20
CA GLY A 428 -4.88 44.91 -1.18
C GLY A 428 -5.48 45.72 -2.35
N SER A 429 -6.65 45.32 -2.85
CA SER A 429 -7.34 46.07 -3.91
C SER A 429 -7.84 47.44 -3.44
N ILE A 430 -8.35 47.55 -2.22
CA ILE A 430 -8.76 48.83 -1.64
C ILE A 430 -7.55 49.77 -1.49
N ILE A 431 -6.43 49.28 -0.97
CA ILE A 431 -5.19 50.05 -0.84
C ILE A 431 -4.74 50.57 -2.21
N LEU A 432 -4.76 49.71 -3.24
CA LEU A 432 -4.37 50.08 -4.59
C LEU A 432 -5.28 51.16 -5.17
N LEU A 433 -6.60 51.06 -4.97
CA LEU A 433 -7.56 52.09 -5.38
C LEU A 433 -7.34 53.42 -4.65
N VAL A 434 -7.04 53.41 -3.35
CA VAL A 434 -6.72 54.60 -2.57
C VAL A 434 -5.43 55.26 -3.11
N ILE A 435 -4.39 54.46 -3.38
CA ILE A 435 -3.15 54.98 -3.96
C ILE A 435 -3.41 55.63 -5.32
N LEU A 436 -4.14 54.96 -6.20
CA LEU A 436 -4.50 55.47 -7.51
C LEU A 436 -5.30 56.77 -7.41
N PHE A 437 -6.27 56.82 -6.49
CA PHE A 437 -7.03 58.03 -6.23
C PHE A 437 -6.15 59.19 -5.75
N LEU A 438 -5.24 58.93 -4.81
CA LEU A 438 -4.28 59.96 -4.34
C LEU A 438 -3.35 60.45 -5.46
N VAL A 439 -2.91 59.57 -6.33
CA VAL A 439 -2.09 59.96 -7.51
C VAL A 439 -2.88 60.84 -8.49
N ILE A 440 -4.16 60.49 -8.71
CA ILE A 440 -5.04 61.36 -9.53
C ILE A 440 -5.21 62.73 -8.90
N LEU A 441 -5.49 62.81 -7.61
CA LEU A 441 -5.63 64.09 -6.88
C LEU A 441 -4.33 64.93 -6.93
N GLN A 442 -3.17 64.27 -6.79
CA GLN A 442 -1.88 64.97 -6.93
C GLN A 442 -1.66 65.50 -8.36
N LYS A 443 -2.03 64.71 -9.37
CA LYS A 443 -1.92 65.11 -10.76
C LYS A 443 -2.82 66.32 -11.08
N GLU A 444 -4.03 66.31 -10.57
CA GLU A 444 -4.97 67.42 -10.68
C GLU A 444 -4.42 68.69 -9.98
N LYS A 445 -3.93 68.58 -8.76
CA LYS A 445 -3.29 69.70 -8.04
C LYS A 445 -2.09 70.24 -8.77
N ARG A 446 -1.25 69.39 -9.39
CA ARG A 446 -0.11 69.82 -10.21
C ARG A 446 -0.58 70.59 -11.42
N LYS A 447 -1.57 70.08 -12.17
CA LYS A 447 -2.12 70.78 -13.33
C LYS A 447 -2.66 72.18 -12.97
N THR A 448 -3.40 72.26 -11.86
CA THR A 448 -3.92 73.55 -11.39
C THR A 448 -2.80 74.52 -11.01
N ARG A 449 -1.76 74.05 -10.34
CA ARG A 449 -0.59 74.87 -9.99
C ARG A 449 0.19 75.33 -11.23
N ASP A 450 0.43 74.44 -12.16
CA ASP A 450 1.12 74.73 -13.41
C ASP A 450 0.32 75.74 -14.25
N PHE A 451 -0.99 75.60 -14.28
CA PHE A 451 -1.87 76.54 -14.94
C PHE A 451 -1.78 77.93 -14.30
N TYR A 452 -1.86 78.04 -12.96
CA TYR A 452 -1.71 79.29 -12.21
C TYR A 452 -0.37 79.96 -12.46
N GLN A 453 0.74 79.19 -12.46
CA GLN A 453 2.07 79.70 -12.75
C GLN A 453 2.24 80.20 -14.20
N LYS A 454 1.75 79.43 -15.17
CA LYS A 454 1.87 79.78 -16.60
C LYS A 454 1.05 81.02 -17.00
N ASN A 455 -0.06 81.28 -16.32
CA ASN A 455 -0.93 82.40 -16.61
C ASN A 455 -0.63 83.65 -15.74
N GLY A 456 0.57 83.75 -15.22
CA GLY A 456 1.07 84.97 -14.57
C GLY A 456 0.46 85.23 -13.17
N GLY A 457 -0.21 84.25 -12.54
CA GLY A 457 -0.81 84.37 -11.22
C GLY A 457 0.14 84.99 -10.18
N PRO A 458 1.39 84.54 -10.03
CA PRO A 458 2.34 85.08 -9.07
C PRO A 458 2.75 86.53 -9.33
N VAL A 459 2.76 86.92 -10.62
CA VAL A 459 3.08 88.32 -11.00
C VAL A 459 1.93 89.26 -10.65
N LEU A 460 0.70 88.84 -10.90
CA LEU A 460 -0.50 89.57 -10.59
C LEU A 460 -0.71 89.74 -9.08
N GLU A 461 -0.38 88.71 -8.31
CA GLU A 461 -0.47 88.76 -6.81
C GLU A 461 0.60 89.69 -6.22
N LYS A 462 1.83 89.71 -6.73
CA LYS A 462 2.91 90.60 -6.30
C LYS A 462 2.66 92.06 -6.64
N ALA A 463 2.00 92.34 -7.76
CA ALA A 463 1.75 93.72 -8.23
C ALA A 463 0.71 94.45 -7.38
N LYS A 464 -0.05 93.84 -6.50
CA LYS A 464 -1.14 94.34 -5.68
C LYS A 464 -2.17 95.20 -6.44
N ILE A 465 -2.14 95.16 -7.75
CA ILE A 465 -2.98 96.00 -8.63
C ILE A 465 -4.36 95.33 -8.81
N ILE A 466 -4.41 93.99 -8.75
CA ILE A 466 -5.63 93.24 -8.98
C ILE A 466 -5.84 92.27 -7.81
N LYS A 467 -7.03 92.35 -7.20
CA LYS A 467 -7.45 91.46 -6.10
C LYS A 467 -7.99 90.17 -6.77
N LEU A 468 -7.33 89.03 -6.54
CA LEU A 468 -7.77 87.74 -7.05
C LEU A 468 -8.77 87.14 -6.03
N PHE A 469 -9.89 86.68 -6.55
CA PHE A 469 -10.94 85.99 -5.77
C PHE A 469 -11.00 84.55 -6.14
N LYS A 470 -11.26 83.68 -5.15
CA LYS A 470 -11.45 82.27 -5.39
C LYS A 470 -12.82 82.04 -5.99
N LYS A 471 -12.93 80.97 -6.84
CA LYS A 471 -14.18 80.60 -7.48
C LYS A 471 -15.32 80.33 -6.48
N GLU A 472 -14.98 79.78 -5.30
CA GLU A 472 -15.91 79.52 -4.20
C GLU A 472 -16.51 80.81 -3.60
N GLU A 473 -15.76 81.91 -3.60
CA GLU A 473 -16.22 83.17 -3.12
C GLU A 473 -17.19 83.88 -4.09
N LEU A 474 -17.05 83.54 -5.38
CA LEU A 474 -17.88 84.12 -6.45
C LEU A 474 -19.15 83.31 -6.72
N ASN A 475 -19.13 82.00 -6.46
CA ASN A 475 -20.26 81.14 -6.71
C ASN A 475 -21.61 81.57 -6.12
N PRO A 476 -21.69 82.14 -4.92
CA PRO A 476 -22.94 82.70 -4.36
C PRO A 476 -23.49 83.86 -5.18
N ILE A 477 -22.61 84.66 -5.84
CA ILE A 477 -22.96 85.80 -6.66
C ILE A 477 -23.43 85.39 -8.07
N LEU A 478 -22.79 84.37 -8.61
CA LEU A 478 -23.09 83.91 -9.98
C LEU A 478 -24.36 83.01 -10.09
N LYS A 479 -25.27 83.13 -9.11
CA LYS A 479 -26.60 82.49 -9.19
C LYS A 479 -27.51 83.19 -10.13
N SER A 480 -28.39 82.44 -10.82
CA SER A 480 -29.41 83.04 -11.74
C SER A 480 -30.32 84.08 -11.10
N SER A 481 -30.53 84.05 -9.75
CA SER A 481 -31.30 85.06 -9.00
C SER A 481 -30.58 86.42 -8.95
N ASN A 482 -29.30 86.50 -9.18
CA ASN A 482 -28.44 87.64 -9.11
C ASN A 482 -28.07 88.24 -10.47
N PHE A 483 -28.65 87.64 -11.51
CA PHE A 483 -28.43 88.07 -12.90
C PHE A 483 -29.01 89.45 -13.12
N ILE A 484 -28.24 90.29 -13.79
CA ILE A 484 -28.66 91.66 -14.16
C ILE A 484 -28.95 91.73 -15.64
N GLU A 485 -27.93 91.43 -16.46
CA GLU A 485 -28.02 91.60 -17.90
C GLU A 485 -27.02 90.66 -18.66
N LYS A 486 -27.35 90.42 -19.92
CA LYS A 486 -26.48 89.69 -20.83
C LYS A 486 -26.17 90.55 -22.02
N GLY A 487 -24.88 90.86 -22.15
CA GLY A 487 -24.33 91.58 -23.29
C GLY A 487 -23.52 90.71 -24.21
N GLY A 488 -23.02 91.25 -25.31
CA GLY A 488 -22.22 90.49 -26.30
C GLY A 488 -20.91 89.88 -25.77
N PHE A 489 -20.41 90.38 -24.68
CA PHE A 489 -19.12 89.95 -24.08
C PHE A 489 -19.27 89.19 -22.75
N GLY A 490 -20.50 88.97 -22.27
CA GLY A 490 -20.65 88.22 -21.01
C GLY A 490 -21.96 88.52 -20.31
N GLU A 491 -22.17 87.81 -19.19
CA GLU A 491 -23.30 87.93 -18.28
C GLU A 491 -22.85 88.69 -17.06
N VAL A 492 -23.66 89.61 -16.55
CA VAL A 492 -23.38 90.45 -15.40
C VAL A 492 -24.29 90.03 -14.26
N TYR A 493 -23.70 89.86 -13.11
CA TYR A 493 -24.39 89.47 -11.84
C TYR A 493 -24.08 90.49 -10.74
N LYS A 494 -25.06 90.76 -9.87
CA LYS A 494 -24.88 91.57 -8.71
C LYS A 494 -24.84 90.74 -7.43
N GLY A 495 -24.03 91.15 -6.48
CA GLY A 495 -23.97 90.47 -5.20
C GLY A 495 -23.05 91.18 -4.21
N PHE A 496 -23.02 90.63 -3.01
CA PHE A 496 -22.16 91.20 -1.95
C PHE A 496 -20.88 90.38 -1.86
N LEU A 497 -19.76 91.05 -1.90
CA LEU A 497 -18.44 90.46 -1.68
C LEU A 497 -17.73 91.28 -0.60
N ASN A 498 -17.37 90.64 0.52
CA ASN A 498 -16.81 91.30 1.67
C ASN A 498 -17.69 92.51 2.20
N ASN A 499 -19.02 92.33 2.22
CA ASN A 499 -20.02 93.38 2.60
C ASN A 499 -20.11 94.59 1.65
N GLU A 500 -19.47 94.54 0.54
CA GLU A 500 -19.61 95.58 -0.50
C GLU A 500 -20.45 95.00 -1.66
N LEU A 501 -21.32 95.85 -2.23
CA LEU A 501 -22.12 95.51 -3.39
C LEU A 501 -21.22 95.61 -4.61
N VAL A 502 -21.12 94.43 -5.33
CA VAL A 502 -20.26 94.33 -6.50
C VAL A 502 -21.02 93.81 -7.71
N ALA A 503 -20.57 94.16 -8.90
CA ALA A 503 -21.02 93.58 -10.15
C ALA A 503 -19.92 92.67 -10.71
N VAL A 504 -20.26 91.41 -10.99
CA VAL A 504 -19.34 90.44 -11.50
C VAL A 504 -19.75 90.08 -12.96
N LYS A 505 -18.84 90.30 -13.89
CA LYS A 505 -19.04 89.94 -15.28
C LYS A 505 -18.45 88.60 -15.56
N LYS A 506 -19.24 87.66 -16.06
CA LYS A 506 -18.86 86.36 -16.49
C LYS A 506 -18.80 86.31 -18.02
N PRO A 507 -17.64 86.05 -18.66
CA PRO A 507 -17.55 85.99 -20.12
C PRO A 507 -18.31 84.82 -20.68
N ILE A 508 -18.89 84.96 -21.91
CA ILE A 508 -19.70 83.92 -22.60
C ILE A 508 -18.79 82.87 -23.23
N SER A 509 -17.57 83.20 -23.62
CA SER A 509 -16.67 82.23 -24.28
C SER A 509 -15.52 81.86 -23.41
N GLY A 510 -15.34 80.55 -23.21
CA GLY A 510 -14.14 80.00 -22.68
C GLY A 510 -14.14 79.67 -21.20
N SER A 511 -13.46 78.66 -20.86
CA SER A 511 -13.32 78.01 -19.54
C SER A 511 -12.55 78.87 -18.48
N VAL A 512 -12.43 80.14 -18.64
CA VAL A 512 -11.70 81.02 -17.73
C VAL A 512 -12.60 82.15 -17.30
N LEU A 513 -12.84 82.24 -16.01
CA LEU A 513 -13.35 83.46 -15.37
C LEU A 513 -12.26 84.52 -15.43
N GLU A 514 -12.20 85.26 -16.53
CA GLU A 514 -11.42 86.47 -16.60
C GLU A 514 -12.18 87.57 -15.81
N ILE A 515 -11.70 87.84 -14.66
CA ILE A 515 -12.07 89.10 -13.93
C ILE A 515 -11.15 90.13 -14.59
N ALA A 516 -11.54 90.57 -15.75
CA ALA A 516 -10.83 91.68 -16.37
C ALA A 516 -11.39 93.05 -15.87
N GLY A 517 -10.57 93.75 -15.13
CA GLY A 517 -10.76 95.08 -14.80
C GLY A 517 -11.10 95.40 -13.31
N PRO A 518 -10.65 96.54 -12.79
CA PRO A 518 -11.03 96.96 -11.48
C PRO A 518 -12.54 97.06 -11.48
N VAL A 519 -13.16 96.43 -10.50
CA VAL A 519 -14.56 96.65 -10.20
C VAL A 519 -14.64 98.05 -9.58
N HIS A 520 -14.17 99.04 -10.32
CA HIS A 520 -14.61 100.38 -10.08
C HIS A 520 -15.94 100.51 -10.77
N ALA A 521 -16.91 100.31 -10.00
CA ALA A 521 -18.24 100.56 -10.27
C ALA A 521 -18.45 101.78 -11.17
N CYS A 522 -18.87 101.53 -12.33
CA CYS A 522 -19.77 102.47 -12.92
C CYS A 522 -21.13 102.35 -12.18
N TRP A 523 -21.18 102.71 -10.90
CA TRP A 523 -22.38 102.86 -10.15
C TRP A 523 -22.41 104.30 -9.68
N GLY A 524 -23.02 105.13 -10.49
CA GLY A 524 -23.53 106.38 -10.00
C GLY A 524 -24.71 106.15 -9.04
N PRO A 525 -25.04 107.10 -8.17
CA PRO A 525 -26.14 106.93 -7.25
C PRO A 525 -27.43 106.71 -8.09
N TRP A 526 -28.03 105.56 -7.94
CA TRP A 526 -29.37 105.17 -8.30
C TRP A 526 -29.98 105.80 -9.59
N GLY A 527 -29.99 105.00 -10.57
CA GLY A 527 -30.86 105.24 -11.72
C GLY A 527 -30.11 105.57 -12.99
N GLU A 528 -30.18 104.74 -13.96
CA GLU A 528 -29.80 104.81 -15.33
C GLU A 528 -28.43 104.20 -15.65
N ILE A 529 -28.48 103.00 -16.17
CA ILE A 529 -27.40 102.43 -16.99
C ILE A 529 -27.31 103.28 -18.25
N LYS A 530 -26.28 104.12 -18.36
CA LYS A 530 -25.91 104.68 -19.66
C LYS A 530 -24.99 103.75 -20.34
N THR A 531 -25.35 103.22 -21.53
CA THR A 531 -24.67 102.42 -22.49
C THR A 531 -23.31 102.91 -22.88
#